data_22312cbc318025f48c127f4f0df854c4
#
_entry.id   22312cbc318025f48c127f4f0df854c4
#
_cell.length_a   1.000
_cell.length_b   1.000
_cell.length_c   1.000
_cell.angle_alpha   90.00
_cell.angle_beta   90.00
_cell.angle_gamma   90.00
#
_symmetry.space_group_name_H-M   'P 1'
#
loop_
_entity.id
_entity.type
_entity.pdbx_description
1 polymer ?
#
loop_
_entity_poly.entity_id
_entity_poly.type
_entity_poly.pdbx_seq_one_letter_code
_entity_poly.pdbx_strand_id
1 'polypeptide(L)'
;PQAEIFKQDLKYIYCGVCRKMVEKALEKSTELLEKRFQQLKKKRRKHETTEFDGEGAVQEYVEKMCNPLKPEGDWVGTIDLKHEGEALVLAQQPGFGKCQKECRTIEYACNEVLDRADTDFTEILCAAMPERA
;
A
#
# COMPACT_ATOMS: atom_id res chain seq x y z
N PRO A 1 19.22 -1.65 -18.77
CA PRO A 1 19.43 -0.38 -18.07
C PRO A 1 18.26 -0.07 -17.14
N GLN A 2 18.60 0.35 -15.95
CA GLN A 2 17.59 0.74 -14.97
C GLN A 2 16.92 2.03 -15.41
N ALA A 3 15.61 2.09 -15.21
CA ALA A 3 14.89 3.34 -15.46
C ALA A 3 15.43 4.42 -14.53
N GLU A 4 15.61 5.61 -15.07
CA GLU A 4 16.04 6.75 -14.29
C GLU A 4 14.95 7.18 -13.31
N ILE A 5 15.37 7.79 -12.21
CA ILE A 5 14.46 8.36 -11.21
C ILE A 5 14.80 9.84 -11.01
N PHE A 6 13.82 10.61 -10.52
CA PHE A 6 14.01 12.01 -10.18
C PHE A 6 14.59 12.12 -8.76
N LYS A 7 15.89 11.88 -8.61
CA LYS A 7 16.54 11.85 -7.29
C LYS A 7 16.33 13.12 -6.48
N GLN A 8 16.36 14.27 -7.13
CA GLN A 8 16.18 15.57 -6.45
C GLN A 8 14.77 15.77 -5.93
N ASP A 9 13.80 15.01 -6.44
CA ASP A 9 12.40 15.13 -6.05
C ASP A 9 12.03 14.23 -4.89
N LEU A 10 12.83 13.22 -4.59
CA LEU A 10 12.50 12.21 -3.56
C LEU A 10 12.15 12.84 -2.21
N LYS A 11 12.96 13.79 -1.75
CA LYS A 11 12.74 14.42 -0.43
C LYS A 11 11.40 15.16 -0.33
N TYR A 12 10.82 15.57 -1.47
CA TYR A 12 9.56 16.28 -1.48
C TYR A 12 8.34 15.36 -1.58
N ILE A 13 8.55 14.10 -1.95
CA ILE A 13 7.44 13.18 -2.17
C ILE A 13 7.31 12.07 -1.12
N TYR A 14 8.30 11.87 -0.26
CA TYR A 14 8.24 10.82 0.76
C TYR A 14 6.97 10.88 1.60
N CYS A 15 6.59 12.06 2.06
CA CYS A 15 5.41 12.23 2.90
C CYS A 15 4.13 11.87 2.14
N GLY A 16 4.01 12.35 0.90
CA GLY A 16 2.86 12.02 0.05
C GLY A 16 2.77 10.53 -0.27
N VAL A 17 3.91 9.91 -0.60
CA VAL A 17 3.98 8.47 -0.86
C VAL A 17 3.60 7.69 0.39
N CYS A 18 4.14 8.07 1.56
CA CYS A 18 3.80 7.41 2.82
C CYS A 18 2.29 7.49 3.11
N ARG A 19 1.66 8.65 2.87
CA ARG A 19 0.21 8.80 3.04
C ARG A 19 -0.57 7.88 2.11
N LYS A 20 -0.15 7.74 0.87
CA LYS A 20 -0.78 6.82 -0.08
C LYS A 20 -0.61 5.38 0.35
N MET A 21 0.56 5.02 0.85
CA MET A 21 0.82 3.68 1.36
C MET A 21 -0.12 3.35 2.52
N VAL A 22 -0.26 4.27 3.48
CA VAL A 22 -1.17 4.08 4.62
C VAL A 22 -2.61 3.96 4.13
N GLU A 23 -3.02 4.82 3.22
CA GLU A 23 -4.37 4.78 2.63
C GLU A 23 -4.65 3.42 1.99
N LYS A 24 -3.74 2.91 1.16
CA LYS A 24 -3.89 1.62 0.49
C LYS A 24 -3.86 0.45 1.48
N ALA A 25 -3.01 0.52 2.47
CA ALA A 25 -2.93 -0.52 3.49
C ALA A 25 -4.18 -0.55 4.36
N LEU A 26 -4.77 0.61 4.69
CA LEU A 26 -6.02 0.68 5.43
C LEU A 26 -7.19 0.13 4.60
N GLU A 27 -7.25 0.44 3.32
CA GLU A 27 -8.25 -0.13 2.41
C GLU A 27 -8.16 -1.65 2.40
N LYS A 28 -6.96 -2.20 2.31
CA LYS A 28 -6.74 -3.64 2.32
C LYS A 28 -7.10 -4.26 3.65
N SER A 29 -6.76 -3.61 4.75
CA SER A 29 -7.09 -4.09 6.10
C SER A 29 -8.60 -4.16 6.30
N THR A 30 -9.33 -3.15 5.82
CA THR A 30 -10.80 -3.13 5.86
C THR A 30 -11.38 -4.27 5.04
N GLU A 31 -10.87 -4.50 3.84
CA GLU A 31 -11.28 -5.60 2.98
C GLU A 31 -11.07 -6.95 3.65
N LEU A 32 -9.91 -7.15 4.25
CA LEU A 32 -9.59 -8.40 4.96
C LEU A 32 -10.51 -8.62 6.16
N LEU A 33 -10.81 -7.55 6.90
CA LEU A 33 -11.71 -7.63 8.04
C LEU A 33 -13.11 -8.03 7.61
N GLU A 34 -13.60 -7.46 6.51
CA GLU A 34 -14.91 -7.81 5.97
C GLU A 34 -14.97 -9.27 5.52
N LYS A 35 -13.92 -9.75 4.86
CA LYS A 35 -13.82 -11.18 4.49
C LYS A 35 -13.86 -12.07 5.73
N ARG A 36 -13.19 -11.67 6.81
CA ARG A 36 -13.25 -12.41 8.06
C ARG A 36 -14.65 -12.48 8.62
N PHE A 37 -15.38 -11.37 8.60
CA PHE A 37 -16.77 -11.35 9.04
C PHE A 37 -17.62 -12.35 8.25
N GLN A 38 -17.46 -12.38 6.93
CA GLN A 38 -18.18 -13.33 6.09
C GLN A 38 -17.82 -14.77 6.41
N GLN A 39 -16.56 -15.05 6.66
CA GLN A 39 -16.10 -16.39 7.06
C GLN A 39 -16.69 -16.80 8.40
N LEU A 40 -16.73 -15.91 9.38
CA LEU A 40 -17.30 -16.19 10.70
C LEU A 40 -18.80 -16.49 10.61
N LYS A 41 -19.54 -15.77 9.77
CA LYS A 41 -20.94 -16.04 9.53
C LYS A 41 -21.17 -17.44 8.94
N LYS A 42 -20.36 -17.81 7.96
CA LYS A 42 -20.42 -19.15 7.35
C LYS A 42 -20.10 -20.24 8.33
N LYS A 43 -19.13 -20.01 9.22
CA LYS A 43 -18.73 -20.97 10.26
C LYS A 43 -19.82 -21.22 11.29
N ARG A 44 -20.49 -20.15 11.72
CA ARG A 44 -21.62 -20.29 12.64
C ARG A 44 -22.68 -21.24 12.06
N ARG A 45 -22.86 -21.20 10.73
CA ARG A 45 -23.82 -22.07 10.04
C ARG A 45 -23.32 -23.49 9.90
N LYS A 46 -22.00 -23.70 9.74
CA LYS A 46 -21.41 -25.01 9.45
C LYS A 46 -20.69 -25.64 10.62
N HIS A 47 -20.60 -24.96 11.75
CA HIS A 47 -19.84 -25.41 12.94
C HIS A 47 -18.37 -25.70 12.62
N GLU A 48 -17.79 -25.00 11.64
CA GLU A 48 -16.40 -25.17 11.28
C GLU A 48 -15.51 -24.17 12.03
N THR A 49 -14.27 -24.60 12.31
CA THR A 49 -13.24 -23.71 12.83
C THR A 49 -12.22 -23.42 11.74
N THR A 50 -11.93 -22.13 11.46
CA THR A 50 -10.83 -21.74 10.60
C THR A 50 -10.00 -20.68 11.29
N GLU A 51 -8.69 -20.77 11.12
CA GLU A 51 -7.81 -19.74 11.60
C GLU A 51 -7.76 -18.62 10.58
N PHE A 52 -7.71 -17.39 11.09
CA PHE A 52 -7.53 -16.20 10.26
C PHE A 52 -6.20 -15.56 10.64
N ASP A 53 -5.26 -15.52 9.69
CA ASP A 53 -4.00 -14.84 9.86
C ASP A 53 -4.05 -13.48 9.20
N GLY A 54 -4.66 -12.52 9.91
CA GLY A 54 -4.79 -11.15 9.44
C GLY A 54 -3.44 -10.43 9.36
N GLU A 55 -2.56 -10.69 10.33
CA GLU A 55 -1.23 -10.09 10.34
C GLU A 55 -0.38 -10.58 9.17
N GLY A 56 -0.39 -11.88 8.91
CA GLY A 56 0.33 -12.44 7.77
C GLY A 56 -0.18 -11.91 6.43
N ALA A 57 -1.50 -11.76 6.30
CA ALA A 57 -2.11 -11.22 5.08
C ALA A 57 -1.74 -9.76 4.86
N VAL A 58 -1.72 -8.95 5.92
CA VAL A 58 -1.30 -7.55 5.84
C VAL A 58 0.18 -7.46 5.49
N GLN A 59 1.02 -8.28 6.14
CA GLN A 59 2.46 -8.31 5.87
C GLN A 59 2.73 -8.65 4.40
N GLU A 60 2.05 -9.65 3.86
CA GLU A 60 2.19 -10.04 2.46
C GLU A 60 1.80 -8.90 1.52
N TYR A 61 0.70 -8.22 1.82
CA TYR A 61 0.25 -7.07 1.03
C TYR A 61 1.30 -5.94 1.07
N VAL A 62 1.77 -5.60 2.26
CA VAL A 62 2.75 -4.52 2.45
C VAL A 62 4.04 -4.82 1.67
N GLU A 63 4.50 -6.05 1.68
CA GLU A 63 5.71 -6.44 0.95
C GLU A 63 5.60 -6.24 -0.56
N LYS A 64 4.39 -6.29 -1.10
CA LYS A 64 4.13 -6.20 -2.55
C LYS A 64 3.62 -4.84 -2.99
N MET A 65 3.23 -3.98 -2.06
CA MET A 65 2.50 -2.75 -2.39
C MET A 65 3.30 -1.71 -3.17
N CYS A 66 4.61 -1.81 -3.18
CA CYS A 66 5.46 -0.88 -3.92
C CYS A 66 5.79 -1.34 -5.34
N ASN A 67 5.42 -2.56 -5.70
CA ASN A 67 5.75 -3.12 -7.01
C ASN A 67 4.62 -2.88 -8.01
N PRO A 68 4.82 -1.99 -9.01
CA PRO A 68 3.75 -1.67 -9.97
C PRO A 68 3.38 -2.84 -10.89
N LEU A 69 4.18 -3.90 -10.92
CA LEU A 69 3.90 -5.10 -11.71
C LEU A 69 3.00 -6.09 -10.98
N LYS A 70 2.71 -5.83 -9.71
CA LYS A 70 1.83 -6.67 -8.89
C LYS A 70 0.50 -5.96 -8.66
N PRO A 71 -0.61 -6.69 -8.48
CA PRO A 71 -1.91 -6.06 -8.19
C PRO A 71 -1.86 -5.15 -6.96
N GLU A 72 -1.11 -5.55 -5.92
CA GLU A 72 -0.98 -4.78 -4.68
C GLU A 72 -0.28 -3.44 -4.88
N GLY A 73 0.56 -3.33 -5.90
CA GLY A 73 1.34 -2.13 -6.21
C GLY A 73 0.89 -1.39 -7.45
N ASP A 74 -0.22 -1.78 -8.07
CA ASP A 74 -0.69 -1.16 -9.30
C ASP A 74 -1.01 0.33 -9.13
N TRP A 75 -1.37 0.77 -7.91
CA TRP A 75 -1.63 2.18 -7.60
C TRP A 75 -0.42 3.08 -7.94
N VAL A 76 0.79 2.55 -7.87
CA VAL A 76 2.01 3.31 -8.19
C VAL A 76 1.97 3.82 -9.64
N GLY A 77 1.40 3.03 -10.55
CA GLY A 77 1.29 3.40 -11.96
C GLY A 77 0.14 4.35 -12.28
N THR A 78 -0.68 4.70 -11.27
CA THR A 78 -1.82 5.60 -11.46
C THR A 78 -1.57 7.01 -10.94
N ILE A 79 -0.35 7.30 -10.48
CA ILE A 79 -0.02 8.57 -9.84
C ILE A 79 1.02 9.32 -10.67
N ASP A 80 0.75 10.58 -10.95
CA ASP A 80 1.70 11.50 -11.55
C ASP A 80 2.26 12.47 -10.51
N LEU A 81 3.45 12.99 -10.79
CA LEU A 81 4.06 14.04 -9.99
C LEU A 81 3.76 15.38 -10.65
N LYS A 82 3.13 16.29 -9.93
CA LYS A 82 2.80 17.61 -10.44
C LYS A 82 3.34 18.70 -9.53
N HIS A 83 3.78 19.80 -10.15
CA HIS A 83 4.18 20.98 -9.41
C HIS A 83 2.95 21.88 -9.19
N GLU A 84 2.72 22.26 -7.94
CA GLU A 84 1.74 23.28 -7.57
C GLU A 84 2.51 24.40 -6.88
N GLY A 85 2.86 25.45 -7.65
CA GLY A 85 3.79 26.46 -7.18
C GLY A 85 5.16 25.84 -6.95
N GLU A 86 5.68 25.94 -5.72
CA GLU A 86 6.95 25.33 -5.35
C GLU A 86 6.78 23.91 -4.77
N ALA A 87 5.54 23.50 -4.50
CA ALA A 87 5.26 22.19 -3.95
C ALA A 87 5.17 21.12 -5.04
N LEU A 88 5.65 19.93 -4.73
CA LEU A 88 5.52 18.76 -5.59
C LEU A 88 4.47 17.85 -4.97
N VAL A 89 3.40 17.58 -5.72
CA VAL A 89 2.27 16.81 -5.22
C VAL A 89 2.03 15.57 -6.05
N LEU A 90 1.43 14.56 -5.43
CA LEU A 90 1.01 13.33 -6.10
C LEU A 90 -0.40 13.54 -6.65
N ALA A 91 -0.56 13.35 -7.96
CA ALA A 91 -1.86 13.54 -8.61
C ALA A 91 -2.40 12.20 -9.08
N GLN A 92 -3.59 11.83 -8.59
CA GLN A 92 -4.25 10.60 -8.98
C GLN A 92 -4.76 10.71 -10.42
N GLN A 93 -4.45 9.71 -11.24
CA GLN A 93 -4.92 9.61 -12.62
C GLN A 93 -6.01 8.56 -12.74
N PRO A 94 -6.88 8.64 -13.77
CA PRO A 94 -8.00 7.71 -13.90
C PRO A 94 -7.60 6.30 -14.38
N GLY A 95 -6.37 6.11 -14.83
CA GLY A 95 -5.93 4.80 -15.33
C GLY A 95 -4.45 4.60 -15.17
N PHE A 96 -3.99 3.44 -15.64
CA PHE A 96 -2.58 3.09 -15.58
C PHE A 96 -1.83 3.67 -16.76
N GLY A 97 -0.69 4.29 -16.48
CA GLY A 97 0.28 4.63 -17.51
C GLY A 97 1.40 3.61 -17.54
N LYS A 98 2.31 3.76 -18.49
CA LYS A 98 3.55 2.99 -18.47
C LYS A 98 4.38 3.45 -17.30
N CYS A 99 4.98 2.49 -16.58
CA CYS A 99 5.85 2.81 -15.47
C CYS A 99 7.19 3.35 -16.01
N GLN A 100 7.27 4.66 -16.11
CA GLN A 100 8.45 5.37 -16.56
C GLN A 100 9.10 6.11 -15.38
N LYS A 101 9.77 7.22 -15.63
CA LYS A 101 10.56 7.93 -14.63
C LYS A 101 9.75 8.35 -13.39
N GLU A 102 8.54 8.87 -13.58
CA GLU A 102 7.68 9.26 -12.44
C GLU A 102 7.28 8.05 -11.61
N CYS A 103 6.79 7.02 -12.25
CA CYS A 103 6.39 5.77 -11.60
C CYS A 103 7.57 5.15 -10.86
N ARG A 104 8.74 5.10 -11.48
CA ARG A 104 9.94 4.54 -10.85
C ARG A 104 10.40 5.37 -9.66
N THR A 105 10.23 6.68 -9.72
CA THR A 105 10.54 7.56 -8.59
C THR A 105 9.62 7.28 -7.41
N ILE A 106 8.33 7.11 -7.67
CA ILE A 106 7.35 6.76 -6.63
C ILE A 106 7.63 5.37 -6.06
N GLU A 107 7.93 4.40 -6.91
CA GLU A 107 8.30 3.05 -6.49
C GLU A 107 9.54 3.08 -5.58
N TYR A 108 10.55 3.84 -5.96
CA TYR A 108 11.76 3.99 -5.16
C TYR A 108 11.46 4.60 -3.79
N ALA A 109 10.66 5.68 -3.77
CA ALA A 109 10.27 6.31 -2.50
C ALA A 109 9.46 5.36 -1.62
N CYS A 110 8.54 4.60 -2.22
CA CYS A 110 7.74 3.59 -1.51
C CYS A 110 8.64 2.54 -0.86
N ASN A 111 9.59 2.00 -1.60
CA ASN A 111 10.53 1.00 -1.08
C ASN A 111 11.40 1.57 0.04
N GLU A 112 11.82 2.82 -0.06
CA GLU A 112 12.58 3.45 1.02
C GLU A 112 11.76 3.62 2.30
N VAL A 113 10.48 3.98 2.17
CA VAL A 113 9.59 4.06 3.34
C VAL A 113 9.46 2.68 3.99
N LEU A 114 9.26 1.63 3.20
CA LEU A 114 9.16 0.27 3.73
C LEU A 114 10.46 -0.17 4.42
N ASP A 115 11.61 0.11 3.82
CA ASP A 115 12.90 -0.28 4.39
C ASP A 115 13.13 0.33 5.76
N ARG A 116 12.61 1.53 5.98
CA ARG A 116 12.78 2.24 7.26
C ARG A 116 11.73 1.87 8.30
N ALA A 117 10.53 1.48 7.87
CA ALA A 117 9.37 1.33 8.75
C ALA A 117 8.60 0.02 8.58
N ASP A 118 9.17 -0.94 7.86
CA ASP A 118 8.56 -2.22 7.50
C ASP A 118 7.80 -2.88 8.65
N THR A 119 8.53 -3.24 9.73
CA THR A 119 7.92 -3.93 10.87
C THR A 119 6.94 -3.04 11.61
N ASP A 120 7.34 -1.79 11.89
CA ASP A 120 6.50 -0.83 12.61
C ASP A 120 5.23 -0.51 11.84
N PHE A 121 5.33 -0.38 10.52
CA PHE A 121 4.19 -0.10 9.65
C PHE A 121 3.13 -1.20 9.75
N THR A 122 3.56 -2.46 9.64
CA THR A 122 2.67 -3.62 9.74
C THR A 122 2.06 -3.72 11.14
N GLU A 123 2.86 -3.53 12.18
CA GLU A 123 2.39 -3.57 13.56
C GLU A 123 1.34 -2.49 13.84
N ILE A 124 1.59 -1.27 13.37
CA ILE A 124 0.64 -0.15 13.54
C ILE A 124 -0.68 -0.46 12.84
N LEU A 125 -0.63 -0.98 11.62
CA LEU A 125 -1.84 -1.34 10.88
C LEU A 125 -2.61 -2.46 11.57
N CYS A 126 -1.92 -3.49 12.05
CA CYS A 126 -2.58 -4.59 12.74
C CYS A 126 -3.19 -4.14 14.07
N ALA A 127 -2.52 -3.23 14.77
CA ALA A 127 -3.05 -2.67 16.03
C ALA A 127 -4.28 -1.79 15.79
N ALA A 128 -4.38 -1.14 14.62
CA ALA A 128 -5.52 -0.30 14.25
C ALA A 128 -6.74 -1.11 13.81
N MET A 129 -6.58 -2.40 13.52
CA MET A 129 -7.70 -3.28 13.16
C MET A 129 -8.53 -3.56 14.41
N PRO A 130 -9.88 -3.59 14.30
CA PRO A 130 -10.74 -3.93 15.43
C PRO A 130 -10.38 -5.29 16.02
N GLU A 131 -10.51 -5.40 17.33
CA GLU A 131 -10.24 -6.66 18.01
C GLU A 131 -11.06 -7.81 17.44
N ARG A 132 -10.42 -8.93 17.40
CA ARG A 132 -11.01 -10.16 16.91
C ARG A 132 -11.99 -10.70 17.95
N ALA A 133 -13.23 -10.69 17.59
CA ALA A 133 -14.24 -11.34 18.41
C ALA A 133 -14.12 -12.86 18.28
#